data_7455ac352791e4c32b926c7e47de79b2
#
_entry.id   7455ac352791e4c32b926c7e47de79b2
#
_cell.length_a   1.000
_cell.length_b   1.000
_cell.length_c   1.000
_cell.angle_alpha   90.00
_cell.angle_beta   90.00
_cell.angle_gamma   90.00
#
_symmetry.space_group_name_H-M   'P 1'
#
loop_
_entity.id
_entity.type
_entity.pdbx_description
1 polymer ?
#
loop_
_entity_poly.entity_id
_entity_poly.type
_entity_poly.pdbx_seq_one_letter_code
_entity_poly.pdbx_strand_id
1 'polypeptide(L)'
;MTQKRKAKNKAAAVSNCMAAWSTNAWDDYLYWQEKNLAIVAEINGLIEEISRDPFKGTGKPEPLKGDLTGFWSRRITKADRLVYIVQDSIIYVMQCRYHYD
;
A
#
# COMPACT_ATOMS: atom_id res chain seq x y z
N MET A 1 2.08 -23.99 -10.51
CA MET A 1 2.76 -22.72 -10.81
C MET A 1 3.72 -22.92 -11.97
N THR A 2 3.71 -21.99 -12.93
CA THR A 2 4.58 -22.07 -14.10
C THR A 2 6.01 -21.65 -13.77
N GLN A 3 6.97 -22.02 -14.63
CA GLN A 3 8.37 -21.59 -14.51
C GLN A 3 8.49 -20.07 -14.48
N LYS A 4 7.74 -19.38 -15.33
CA LYS A 4 7.74 -17.92 -15.40
C LYS A 4 7.32 -17.30 -14.05
N ARG A 5 6.33 -17.89 -13.39
CA ARG A 5 5.85 -17.43 -12.10
C ARG A 5 6.89 -17.62 -11.00
N LYS A 6 7.58 -18.76 -10.99
CA LYS A 6 8.66 -19.02 -10.04
C LYS A 6 9.78 -18.01 -10.15
N ALA A 7 10.24 -17.75 -11.38
CA ALA A 7 11.32 -16.81 -11.63
C ALA A 7 10.94 -15.39 -11.18
N LYS A 8 9.71 -14.98 -11.45
CA LYS A 8 9.20 -13.67 -11.04
C LYS A 8 9.14 -13.53 -9.52
N ASN A 9 8.67 -14.56 -8.82
CA ASN A 9 8.60 -14.55 -7.36
C ASN A 9 9.98 -14.49 -6.73
N LYS A 10 10.95 -15.22 -7.28
CA LYS A 10 12.32 -15.21 -6.79
C LYS A 10 12.95 -13.84 -6.97
N ALA A 11 12.76 -13.21 -8.11
CA ALA A 11 13.28 -11.86 -8.37
C ALA A 11 12.69 -10.84 -7.40
N ALA A 12 11.39 -10.92 -7.15
CA ALA A 12 10.72 -10.01 -6.20
C ALA A 12 11.26 -10.19 -4.79
N ALA A 13 11.50 -11.43 -4.34
CA ALA A 13 12.03 -11.70 -3.01
C ALA A 13 13.45 -11.19 -2.82
N VAL A 14 14.25 -11.16 -3.88
CA VAL A 14 15.66 -10.77 -3.81
C VAL A 14 15.85 -9.25 -3.95
N SER A 15 15.14 -8.59 -4.86
CA SER A 15 15.46 -7.22 -5.28
C SER A 15 14.40 -6.19 -4.96
N ASN A 16 13.19 -6.58 -4.62
CA ASN A 16 12.06 -5.66 -4.56
C ASN A 16 11.45 -5.54 -3.19
N CYS A 17 10.64 -4.50 -3.05
CA CYS A 17 9.75 -4.36 -1.92
C CYS A 17 8.69 -5.47 -1.92
N MET A 18 8.37 -5.93 -0.73
CA MET A 18 7.21 -6.77 -0.48
C MET A 18 6.16 -5.94 0.24
N ALA A 19 4.91 -6.32 0.13
CA ALA A 19 3.83 -5.67 0.86
C ALA A 19 3.34 -6.57 1.98
N ALA A 20 3.22 -6.00 3.17
CA ALA A 20 2.64 -6.67 4.32
C ALA A 20 1.44 -5.85 4.80
N TRP A 21 0.39 -6.51 5.27
CA TRP A 21 -0.87 -5.88 5.61
C TRP A 21 -1.18 -6.10 7.09
N SER A 22 -1.53 -5.03 7.79
CA SER A 22 -2.13 -5.19 9.11
C SER A 22 -3.51 -5.85 8.94
N THR A 23 -4.06 -6.39 10.03
CA THR A 23 -5.40 -6.96 10.00
C THR A 23 -6.42 -5.92 9.55
N ASN A 24 -6.32 -4.69 10.05
CA ASN A 24 -7.21 -3.61 9.65
C ASN A 24 -7.10 -3.28 8.17
N ALA A 25 -5.88 -3.19 7.66
CA ALA A 25 -5.66 -2.91 6.23
C ALA A 25 -6.21 -4.02 5.35
N TRP A 26 -6.02 -5.26 5.77
CA TRP A 26 -6.55 -6.40 5.02
C TRP A 26 -8.07 -6.40 4.99
N ASP A 27 -8.71 -6.13 6.13
CA ASP A 27 -10.16 -6.00 6.20
C ASP A 27 -10.67 -4.86 5.31
N ASP A 28 -9.97 -3.73 5.29
CA ASP A 28 -10.30 -2.61 4.41
C ASP A 28 -10.23 -3.03 2.94
N TYR A 29 -9.16 -3.74 2.58
CA TYR A 29 -8.96 -4.19 1.21
C TYR A 29 -10.06 -5.17 0.77
N LEU A 30 -10.42 -6.11 1.63
CA LEU A 30 -11.53 -7.03 1.37
C LEU A 30 -12.86 -6.28 1.21
N TYR A 31 -13.08 -5.25 2.03
CA TYR A 31 -14.26 -4.41 1.88
C TYR A 31 -14.35 -3.81 0.48
N TRP A 32 -13.24 -3.24 -0.02
CA TRP A 32 -13.23 -2.65 -1.36
C TRP A 32 -13.39 -3.68 -2.46
N GLN A 33 -12.85 -4.88 -2.28
CA GLN A 33 -13.03 -5.96 -3.26
C GLN A 33 -14.51 -6.32 -3.42
N GLU A 34 -15.26 -6.22 -2.36
CA GLU A 34 -16.70 -6.47 -2.41
C GLU A 34 -17.48 -5.28 -2.93
N LYS A 35 -17.11 -4.07 -2.55
CA LYS A 35 -17.92 -2.87 -2.76
C LYS A 35 -17.54 -2.05 -3.99
N ASN A 36 -16.26 -1.99 -4.35
CA ASN A 36 -15.83 -1.09 -5.42
C ASN A 36 -14.47 -1.49 -5.99
N LEU A 37 -14.50 -2.21 -7.11
CA LEU A 37 -13.28 -2.69 -7.75
C LEU A 37 -12.41 -1.56 -8.31
N ALA A 38 -12.98 -0.41 -8.64
CA ALA A 38 -12.20 0.74 -9.09
C ALA A 38 -11.29 1.25 -7.97
N ILE A 39 -11.74 1.18 -6.72
CA ILE A 39 -10.90 1.56 -5.58
C ILE A 39 -9.80 0.53 -5.35
N VAL A 40 -10.08 -0.74 -5.53
CA VAL A 40 -9.04 -1.79 -5.48
C VAL A 40 -7.93 -1.48 -6.48
N ALA A 41 -8.30 -1.15 -7.71
CA ALA A 41 -7.32 -0.81 -8.74
C ALA A 41 -6.49 0.41 -8.34
N GLU A 42 -7.11 1.42 -7.74
CA GLU A 42 -6.41 2.61 -7.25
C GLU A 42 -5.42 2.25 -6.15
N ILE A 43 -5.82 1.45 -5.18
CA ILE A 43 -4.94 0.99 -4.09
C ILE A 43 -3.76 0.20 -4.67
N ASN A 44 -4.04 -0.72 -5.58
CA ASN A 44 -2.99 -1.52 -6.20
C ASN A 44 -1.96 -0.65 -6.93
N GLY A 45 -2.43 0.37 -7.64
CA GLY A 45 -1.57 1.32 -8.33
C GLY A 45 -0.70 2.12 -7.37
N LEU A 46 -1.27 2.56 -6.26
CA LEU A 46 -0.52 3.29 -5.24
C LEU A 46 0.57 2.42 -4.62
N ILE A 47 0.27 1.17 -4.29
CA ILE A 47 1.27 0.26 -3.73
C ILE A 47 2.40 0.02 -4.72
N GLU A 48 2.10 -0.13 -6.00
CA GLU A 48 3.12 -0.28 -7.02
C GLU A 48 4.00 0.95 -7.10
N GLU A 49 3.44 2.15 -7.06
CA GLU A 49 4.23 3.38 -7.04
C GLU A 49 5.11 3.47 -5.80
N ILE A 50 4.56 3.14 -4.62
CA ILE A 50 5.31 3.17 -3.37
C ILE A 50 6.53 2.24 -3.44
N SER A 51 6.41 1.11 -4.12
CA SER A 51 7.54 0.19 -4.29
C SER A 51 8.69 0.80 -5.07
N ARG A 52 8.40 1.77 -5.91
CA ARG A 52 9.43 2.48 -6.70
C ARG A 52 9.91 3.76 -6.04
N ASP A 53 9.01 4.50 -5.42
CA ASP A 53 9.34 5.72 -4.68
C ASP A 53 8.32 5.94 -3.55
N PRO A 54 8.72 5.68 -2.30
CA PRO A 54 7.79 5.80 -1.16
C PRO A 54 7.33 7.23 -0.88
N PHE A 55 8.04 8.24 -1.39
CA PHE A 55 7.85 9.62 -0.96
C PHE A 55 7.27 10.54 -2.03
N LYS A 56 7.15 10.06 -3.26
CA LYS A 56 6.67 10.85 -4.39
C LYS A 56 5.70 10.06 -5.25
N GLY A 57 4.78 10.75 -5.90
CA GLY A 57 3.85 10.15 -6.84
C GLY A 57 2.42 10.53 -6.61
N THR A 58 1.52 9.68 -7.07
CA THR A 58 0.08 9.90 -7.03
C THR A 58 -0.48 9.87 -5.61
N GLY A 59 -1.56 10.60 -5.38
CA GLY A 59 -2.26 10.57 -4.10
C GLY A 59 -1.71 11.52 -3.05
N LYS A 60 -0.90 12.49 -3.46
CA LYS A 60 -0.30 13.48 -2.55
C LYS A 60 0.37 12.83 -1.34
N PRO A 61 1.46 12.07 -1.54
CA PRO A 61 2.16 11.46 -0.41
C PRO A 61 2.59 12.52 0.60
N GLU A 62 2.26 12.29 1.86
CA GLU A 62 2.68 13.19 2.93
C GLU A 62 3.04 12.43 4.20
N PRO A 63 4.08 12.90 4.92
CA PRO A 63 4.46 12.30 6.19
C PRO A 63 3.45 12.66 7.27
N LEU A 64 3.14 11.72 8.14
CA LEU A 64 2.24 11.93 9.26
C LEU A 64 3.00 12.40 10.48
N LYS A 65 2.28 12.97 11.46
CA LYS A 65 2.85 13.58 12.66
C LYS A 65 2.26 12.93 13.91
N GLY A 66 2.80 13.35 15.07
CA GLY A 66 2.31 12.87 16.36
C GLY A 66 2.53 11.38 16.54
N ASP A 67 1.50 10.68 16.96
CA ASP A 67 1.57 9.22 17.19
C ASP A 67 1.85 8.43 15.92
N LEU A 68 1.64 9.03 14.76
CA LEU A 68 1.87 8.39 13.47
C LEU A 68 3.16 8.84 12.78
N THR A 69 4.06 9.47 13.54
CA THR A 69 5.37 9.87 13.01
C THR A 69 6.09 8.67 12.44
N GLY A 70 6.63 8.82 11.23
CA GLY A 70 7.29 7.75 10.50
C GLY A 70 6.40 7.10 9.46
N PHE A 71 5.09 7.22 9.62
CA PHE A 71 4.15 6.75 8.60
C PHE A 71 3.88 7.83 7.57
N TRP A 72 3.40 7.40 6.41
CA TRP A 72 3.01 8.25 5.30
C TRP A 72 1.59 7.94 4.88
N SER A 73 0.92 8.89 4.24
CA SER A 73 -0.39 8.65 3.66
C SER A 73 -0.42 9.06 2.19
N ARG A 74 -1.25 8.37 1.42
CA ARG A 74 -1.64 8.78 0.07
C ARG A 74 -3.16 8.76 -0.03
N ARG A 75 -3.71 9.69 -0.77
CA ARG A 75 -5.16 9.74 -1.00
C ARG A 75 -5.57 8.62 -1.95
N ILE A 76 -6.60 7.88 -1.56
CA ILE A 76 -7.26 6.90 -2.43
C ILE A 76 -8.48 7.54 -3.05
N THR A 77 -9.31 8.14 -2.21
CA THR A 77 -10.47 8.96 -2.58
C THR A 77 -10.41 10.24 -1.77
N LYS A 78 -11.42 11.10 -1.91
CA LYS A 78 -11.52 12.30 -1.09
C LYS A 78 -11.57 11.97 0.42
N ALA A 79 -12.19 10.85 0.78
CA ALA A 79 -12.43 10.47 2.18
C ALA A 79 -11.50 9.36 2.68
N ASP A 80 -10.81 8.66 1.81
CA ASP A 80 -10.06 7.48 2.18
C ASP A 80 -8.57 7.64 1.93
N ARG A 81 -7.77 7.07 2.84
CA ARG A 81 -6.32 7.18 2.79
C ARG A 81 -5.67 5.80 2.86
N LEU A 82 -4.57 5.66 2.13
CA LEU A 82 -3.63 4.56 2.29
C LEU A 82 -2.56 5.03 3.25
N VAL A 83 -2.49 4.41 4.43
CA VAL A 83 -1.47 4.71 5.43
C VAL A 83 -0.43 3.59 5.43
N TYR A 84 0.83 3.96 5.31
CA TYR A 84 1.90 2.99 5.13
C TYR A 84 3.22 3.46 5.72
N ILE A 85 4.12 2.52 5.92
CA ILE A 85 5.53 2.80 6.21
C ILE A 85 6.37 1.80 5.43
N VAL A 86 7.54 2.23 4.96
CA VAL A 86 8.47 1.33 4.25
C VAL A 86 9.70 1.14 5.12
N GLN A 87 9.98 -0.10 5.47
CA GLN A 87 11.14 -0.48 6.27
C GLN A 87 11.73 -1.77 5.70
N ASP A 88 13.04 -1.82 5.54
CA ASP A 88 13.75 -3.01 5.08
C ASP A 88 13.17 -3.59 3.79
N SER A 89 12.83 -2.71 2.86
CA SER A 89 12.21 -3.07 1.57
C SER A 89 10.83 -3.74 1.71
N ILE A 90 10.15 -3.51 2.81
CA ILE A 90 8.78 -3.98 3.01
C ILE A 90 7.85 -2.78 3.16
N ILE A 91 6.78 -2.78 2.39
CA ILE A 91 5.70 -1.80 2.52
C ILE A 91 4.71 -2.36 3.55
N TYR A 92 4.65 -1.73 4.71
CA TYR A 92 3.66 -2.11 5.72
C TYR A 92 2.43 -1.24 5.54
N VAL A 93 1.34 -1.84 5.06
CA VAL A 93 0.06 -1.14 4.88
C VAL A 93 -0.74 -1.26 6.16
N MET A 94 -1.08 -0.11 6.75
CA MET A 94 -1.74 -0.05 8.04
C MET A 94 -3.25 0.17 7.93
N GLN A 95 -3.69 0.89 6.91
CA GLN A 95 -5.10 1.04 6.57
C GLN A 95 -5.22 1.47 5.12
N CYS A 96 -6.37 1.21 4.51
CA CYS A 96 -6.69 1.69 3.17
C CYS A 96 -8.17 2.06 3.03
N ARG A 97 -8.77 2.51 4.12
CA ARG A 97 -10.13 3.02 4.16
C ARG A 97 -10.21 4.06 5.27
N TYR A 98 -11.13 5.02 5.14
CA TYR A 98 -11.28 6.14 6.06
C TYR A 98 -10.07 7.08 6.11
N HIS A 99 -10.23 8.15 6.82
CA HIS A 99 -9.15 9.07 7.15
C HIS A 99 -8.36 8.48 8.33
N TYR A 100 -7.16 8.99 8.57
CA TYR A 100 -6.26 8.46 9.60
C TYR A 100 -6.37 9.19 10.96
N ASP A 101 -7.36 9.94 11.18
CA ASP A 101 -7.50 10.73 12.42
C ASP A 101 -7.44 9.90 13.69
#